data_27bad628d4028e2fcd943ae4be9096b3
#
_entry.id   27bad628d4028e2fcd943ae4be9096b3
#
_cell.length_a   1.000
_cell.length_b   1.000
_cell.length_c   1.000
_cell.angle_alpha   90.00
_cell.angle_beta   90.00
_cell.angle_gamma   90.00
#
_symmetry.space_group_name_H-M   'P 1'
#
loop_
_entity.id
_entity.type
_entity.pdbx_description
1 polymer ?
#
loop_
_entity_poly.entity_id
_entity_poly.type
_entity_poly.pdbx_seq_one_letter_code
_entity_poly.pdbx_strand_id
1 'polypeptide(L)'
;MTICCKDKQCSLSKIEHFHDVVGHCLAPHERLYADTILTLSSFGQIAEKQLLELEIRYDYVKIDKYVIMPNHIHAIIILEGAAGASPRPTLTDIICTYKSLTTRECNAVNKTMGRKLFQTSFYDHVITNEVEYQNVWQYINENPRKWGNDEYYI
;
A
#
# COMPACT_ATOMS: atom_id res chain seq x y z
N MET A 1 -6.35 6.27 2.49
CA MET A 1 -6.90 5.15 1.67
C MET A 1 -6.40 3.82 2.22
N THR A 2 -7.26 2.79 2.21
CA THR A 2 -6.90 1.41 2.56
C THR A 2 -7.41 0.43 1.50
N ILE A 3 -6.52 -0.43 1.00
CA ILE A 3 -6.84 -1.48 0.01
C ILE A 3 -6.54 -2.85 0.62
N CYS A 4 -7.55 -3.70 0.76
CA CYS A 4 -7.40 -5.03 1.35
C CYS A 4 -7.24 -6.12 0.29
N CYS A 5 -6.43 -7.13 0.59
CA CYS A 5 -6.38 -8.37 -0.18
C CYS A 5 -7.70 -9.13 -0.07
N LYS A 6 -8.02 -9.88 -1.12
CA LYS A 6 -9.18 -10.77 -1.12
C LYS A 6 -8.97 -11.85 -0.06
N ASP A 7 -10.04 -12.12 0.72
CA ASP A 7 -10.05 -13.13 1.78
C ASP A 7 -8.96 -12.91 2.85
N LYS A 8 -8.49 -11.66 3.03
CA LYS A 8 -7.45 -11.26 4.00
C LYS A 8 -6.14 -12.09 3.88
N GLN A 9 -5.81 -12.61 2.72
CA GLN A 9 -4.60 -13.42 2.53
C GLN A 9 -3.34 -12.59 2.73
N CYS A 10 -2.45 -13.03 3.63
CA CYS A 10 -1.13 -12.42 3.87
C CYS A 10 -0.16 -12.76 2.72
N SER A 11 -0.29 -12.08 1.60
CA SER A 11 0.46 -12.35 0.36
C SER A 11 1.44 -11.24 -0.03
N LEU A 12 1.32 -10.04 0.56
CA LEU A 12 2.08 -8.88 0.12
C LEU A 12 3.40 -8.70 0.88
N SER A 13 3.41 -8.94 2.18
CA SER A 13 4.62 -8.79 3.00
C SER A 13 4.65 -9.75 4.18
N LYS A 14 5.81 -9.80 4.85
CA LYS A 14 6.02 -10.48 6.12
C LYS A 14 6.54 -9.47 7.12
N ILE A 15 6.10 -9.56 8.36
CA ILE A 15 6.53 -8.71 9.46
C ILE A 15 7.19 -9.58 10.53
N GLU A 16 8.41 -9.19 10.92
CA GLU A 16 9.21 -9.86 11.97
C GLU A 16 9.66 -8.82 12.98
N HIS A 17 9.44 -9.10 14.26
CA HIS A 17 9.95 -8.26 15.34
C HIS A 17 11.38 -8.66 15.68
N PHE A 18 12.25 -7.68 15.77
CA PHE A 18 13.64 -7.86 16.13
C PHE A 18 13.80 -7.79 17.64
N HIS A 19 14.20 -8.90 18.26
CA HIS A 19 14.88 -8.89 19.55
C HIS A 19 16.38 -9.11 19.28
N ASP A 20 17.16 -8.04 19.37
CA ASP A 20 18.63 -8.06 19.38
C ASP A 20 19.36 -8.58 18.13
N VAL A 21 19.24 -7.90 16.99
CA VAL A 21 20.22 -8.09 15.90
C VAL A 21 21.04 -6.82 15.65
N VAL A 22 22.22 -6.80 16.25
CA VAL A 22 23.25 -5.82 15.91
C VAL A 22 23.84 -6.19 14.56
N GLY A 23 23.75 -5.30 13.57
CA GLY A 23 24.46 -5.45 12.30
C GLY A 23 23.67 -6.03 11.11
N HIS A 24 22.34 -6.07 11.19
CA HIS A 24 21.53 -6.47 10.02
C HIS A 24 21.62 -5.42 8.89
N CYS A 25 22.08 -5.84 7.72
CA CYS A 25 22.07 -5.03 6.50
C CYS A 25 20.75 -5.30 5.77
N LEU A 26 19.91 -4.27 5.65
CA LEU A 26 18.61 -4.39 4.99
C LEU A 26 18.75 -4.68 3.50
N ALA A 27 18.03 -5.68 3.02
CA ALA A 27 17.87 -5.92 1.59
C ALA A 27 16.95 -4.84 0.95
N PRO A 28 17.00 -4.63 -0.38
CA PRO A 28 16.21 -3.59 -1.06
C PRO A 28 14.69 -3.67 -0.85
N HIS A 29 14.17 -4.87 -0.55
CA HIS A 29 12.74 -5.13 -0.31
C HIS A 29 12.36 -5.15 1.18
N GLU A 30 13.31 -4.82 2.07
CA GLU A 30 13.10 -4.73 3.50
C GLU A 30 12.98 -3.28 3.96
N ARG A 31 12.15 -3.04 4.96
CA ARG A 31 11.94 -1.73 5.58
C ARG A 31 12.01 -1.88 7.10
N LEU A 32 12.85 -1.05 7.72
CA LEU A 32 12.97 -1.02 9.18
C LEU A 32 11.99 -0.03 9.79
N TYR A 33 11.19 -0.49 10.73
CA TYR A 33 10.26 0.29 11.53
C TYR A 33 10.59 0.11 13.01
N ALA A 34 11.54 0.90 13.50
CA ALA A 34 12.09 0.76 14.85
C ALA A 34 12.65 -0.65 15.13
N ASP A 35 11.91 -1.49 15.84
CA ASP A 35 12.25 -2.86 16.21
C ASP A 35 11.62 -3.94 15.28
N THR A 36 11.06 -3.50 14.17
CA THR A 36 10.26 -4.37 13.28
C THR A 36 10.78 -4.28 11.85
N ILE A 37 11.04 -5.42 11.22
CA ILE A 37 11.34 -5.50 9.78
C ILE A 37 10.11 -5.94 9.02
N LEU A 38 9.77 -5.17 7.99
CA LEU A 38 8.76 -5.51 6.99
C LEU A 38 9.47 -5.92 5.71
N THR A 39 9.28 -7.17 5.30
CA THR A 39 9.86 -7.74 4.09
C THR A 39 8.77 -7.92 3.02
N LEU A 40 8.91 -7.23 1.89
CA LEU A 40 7.99 -7.36 0.77
C LEU A 40 8.17 -8.71 0.07
N SER A 41 7.07 -9.42 -0.17
CA SER A 41 7.03 -10.55 -1.07
C SER A 41 7.18 -10.10 -2.54
N SER A 42 7.29 -11.04 -3.48
CA SER A 42 7.24 -10.70 -4.92
C SER A 42 5.96 -9.95 -5.29
N PHE A 43 4.82 -10.29 -4.68
CA PHE A 43 3.56 -9.58 -4.88
C PHE A 43 3.58 -8.19 -4.25
N GLY A 44 4.20 -8.05 -3.07
CA GLY A 44 4.39 -6.76 -2.42
C GLY A 44 5.27 -5.83 -3.23
N GLN A 45 6.35 -6.32 -3.81
CA GLN A 45 7.24 -5.55 -4.70
C GLN A 45 6.51 -5.08 -5.96
N ILE A 46 5.67 -5.95 -6.56
CA ILE A 46 4.82 -5.56 -7.69
C ILE A 46 3.80 -4.50 -7.26
N ALA A 47 3.17 -4.68 -6.09
CA ALA A 47 2.21 -3.73 -5.56
C ALA A 47 2.85 -2.36 -5.28
N GLU A 48 4.06 -2.33 -4.71
CA GLU A 48 4.83 -1.11 -4.48
C GLU A 48 5.16 -0.40 -5.79
N LYS A 49 5.72 -1.14 -6.75
CA LYS A 49 6.05 -0.63 -8.09
C LYS A 49 4.83 0.01 -8.75
N GLN A 50 3.71 -0.71 -8.82
CA GLN A 50 2.47 -0.21 -9.44
C GLN A 50 1.88 0.99 -8.69
N LEU A 51 2.06 1.08 -7.36
CA LEU A 51 1.64 2.23 -6.57
C LEU A 51 2.44 3.49 -6.95
N LEU A 52 3.77 3.37 -7.02
CA LEU A 52 4.64 4.47 -7.39
C LEU A 52 4.51 4.86 -8.87
N GLU A 53 4.21 3.91 -9.75
CA GLU A 53 3.92 4.20 -11.16
C GLU A 53 2.65 5.04 -11.38
N LEU A 54 1.78 5.20 -10.36
CA LEU A 54 0.64 6.11 -10.45
C LEU A 54 1.07 7.56 -10.64
N GLU A 55 2.18 8.00 -10.04
CA GLU A 55 2.72 9.35 -10.22
C GLU A 55 3.22 9.61 -11.65
N ILE A 56 3.71 8.56 -12.30
CA ILE A 56 4.14 8.66 -13.71
C ILE A 56 2.95 8.65 -14.65
N ARG A 57 1.90 7.90 -14.30
CA ARG A 57 0.69 7.73 -15.12
C ARG A 57 -0.26 8.92 -15.04
N TYR A 58 -0.29 9.57 -13.88
CA TYR A 58 -1.19 10.69 -13.58
C TYR A 58 -0.38 11.85 -13.00
N ASP A 59 -0.13 12.88 -13.79
CA ASP A 59 0.71 14.05 -13.46
C ASP A 59 0.22 14.87 -12.25
N TYR A 60 -1.05 14.68 -11.84
CA TYR A 60 -1.69 15.31 -10.69
C TYR A 60 -1.78 14.41 -9.46
N VAL A 61 -1.21 13.21 -9.49
CA VAL A 61 -1.20 12.25 -8.38
C VAL A 61 0.16 12.22 -7.73
N LYS A 62 0.21 12.32 -6.40
CA LYS A 62 1.41 12.05 -5.60
C LYS A 62 1.13 11.05 -4.50
N ILE A 63 2.05 10.14 -4.28
CA ILE A 63 2.05 9.16 -3.19
C ILE A 63 2.93 9.71 -2.07
N ASP A 64 2.31 10.32 -1.07
CA ASP A 64 3.03 11.00 -0.01
C ASP A 64 3.57 10.03 1.05
N LYS A 65 2.74 9.13 1.53
CA LYS A 65 3.11 8.12 2.53
C LYS A 65 2.37 6.83 2.23
N TYR A 66 3.04 5.69 2.37
CA TYR A 66 2.39 4.38 2.24
C TYR A 66 3.08 3.32 3.10
N VAL A 67 2.37 2.22 3.32
CA VAL A 67 2.90 0.97 3.84
C VAL A 67 2.17 -0.21 3.21
N ILE A 68 2.93 -1.24 2.85
CA ILE A 68 2.39 -2.49 2.29
C ILE A 68 2.44 -3.56 3.37
N MET A 69 1.33 -3.72 4.06
CA MET A 69 1.12 -4.69 5.12
C MET A 69 0.93 -6.11 4.54
N PRO A 70 0.96 -7.17 5.35
CA PRO A 70 0.81 -8.53 4.84
C PRO A 70 -0.43 -8.76 3.97
N ASN A 71 -1.58 -8.19 4.32
CA ASN A 71 -2.85 -8.41 3.65
C ASN A 71 -3.61 -7.13 3.24
N HIS A 72 -3.00 -5.97 3.41
CA HIS A 72 -3.59 -4.68 3.00
C HIS A 72 -2.52 -3.63 2.73
N ILE A 73 -2.93 -2.50 2.19
CA ILE A 73 -2.07 -1.37 1.87
C ILE A 73 -2.74 -0.10 2.40
N HIS A 74 -2.01 0.69 3.17
CA HIS A 74 -2.39 2.06 3.50
C HIS A 74 -1.58 3.04 2.67
N ALA A 75 -2.23 4.11 2.18
CA ALA A 75 -1.53 5.20 1.52
C ALA A 75 -2.23 6.55 1.71
N ILE A 76 -1.43 7.61 1.79
CA ILE A 76 -1.85 8.99 1.59
C ILE A 76 -1.58 9.32 0.13
N ILE A 77 -2.64 9.68 -0.59
CA ILE A 77 -2.58 10.09 -1.99
C ILE A 77 -2.99 11.56 -2.07
N ILE A 78 -2.13 12.38 -2.64
CA ILE A 78 -2.42 13.78 -2.91
C ILE A 78 -2.87 13.89 -4.36
N LEU A 79 -4.02 14.54 -4.56
CA LEU A 79 -4.54 14.87 -5.89
C LEU A 79 -4.37 16.37 -6.11
N GLU A 80 -3.39 16.76 -6.94
CA GLU A 80 -3.09 18.16 -7.19
C GLU A 80 -4.01 18.76 -8.27
N GLY A 81 -4.32 20.04 -8.09
CA GLY A 81 -5.07 20.84 -9.07
C GLY A 81 -6.56 20.97 -8.78
N ALA A 82 -7.09 22.15 -9.08
CA ALA A 82 -8.51 22.43 -8.98
C ALA A 82 -9.30 21.48 -9.88
N ALA A 83 -10.49 21.12 -9.44
CA ALA A 83 -11.52 20.53 -10.29
C ALA A 83 -11.79 21.49 -11.47
N GLY A 84 -11.03 21.38 -12.52
CA GLY A 84 -11.06 22.25 -13.70
C GLY A 84 -11.52 21.48 -14.91
N ALA A 85 -11.95 22.17 -15.89
CA ALA A 85 -12.69 21.86 -17.11
C ALA A 85 -12.32 20.63 -17.98
N SER A 86 -11.50 19.71 -17.54
CA SER A 86 -11.23 18.43 -18.23
C SER A 86 -11.65 17.26 -17.36
N PRO A 87 -12.29 16.23 -17.90
CA PRO A 87 -12.62 15.01 -17.18
C PRO A 87 -11.34 14.27 -16.81
N ARG A 88 -10.84 14.49 -15.60
CA ARG A 88 -9.73 13.72 -15.02
C ARG A 88 -10.27 12.45 -14.36
N PRO A 89 -9.52 11.33 -14.41
CA PRO A 89 -9.84 10.15 -13.64
C PRO A 89 -10.02 10.48 -12.15
N THR A 90 -11.06 9.93 -11.55
CA THR A 90 -11.34 10.06 -10.12
C THR A 90 -10.39 9.17 -9.30
N LEU A 91 -10.33 9.36 -7.97
CA LEU A 91 -9.60 8.45 -7.09
C LEU A 91 -10.04 7.00 -7.31
N THR A 92 -11.35 6.77 -7.49
CA THR A 92 -11.88 5.43 -7.77
C THR A 92 -11.31 4.84 -9.06
N ASP A 93 -11.23 5.61 -10.14
CA ASP A 93 -10.67 5.14 -11.41
C ASP A 93 -9.18 4.82 -11.28
N ILE A 94 -8.43 5.66 -10.57
CA ILE A 94 -7.00 5.48 -10.28
C ILE A 94 -6.79 4.18 -9.50
N ILE A 95 -7.57 3.95 -8.43
CA ILE A 95 -7.44 2.74 -7.60
C ILE A 95 -7.91 1.49 -8.35
N CYS A 96 -8.94 1.57 -9.17
CA CYS A 96 -9.35 0.48 -10.07
C CYS A 96 -8.23 0.11 -11.04
N THR A 97 -7.59 1.10 -11.65
CA THR A 97 -6.43 0.90 -12.53
C THR A 97 -5.27 0.23 -11.79
N TYR A 98 -4.90 0.76 -10.62
CA TYR A 98 -3.88 0.19 -9.76
C TYR A 98 -4.13 -1.29 -9.44
N LYS A 99 -5.32 -1.60 -8.93
CA LYS A 99 -5.72 -2.98 -8.55
C LYS A 99 -5.70 -3.93 -9.74
N SER A 100 -6.14 -3.46 -10.90
CA SER A 100 -6.16 -4.25 -12.15
C SER A 100 -4.74 -4.57 -12.62
N LEU A 101 -3.86 -3.57 -12.70
CA LEU A 101 -2.49 -3.75 -13.16
C LEU A 101 -1.69 -4.63 -12.22
N THR A 102 -1.76 -4.37 -10.91
CA THR A 102 -1.10 -5.19 -9.89
C THR A 102 -1.57 -6.65 -9.94
N THR A 103 -2.89 -6.88 -10.00
CA THR A 103 -3.45 -8.24 -10.09
C THR A 103 -2.98 -8.96 -11.33
N ARG A 104 -2.95 -8.28 -12.48
CA ARG A 104 -2.50 -8.87 -13.76
C ARG A 104 -1.04 -9.26 -13.71
N GLU A 105 -0.16 -8.39 -13.17
CA GLU A 105 1.27 -8.66 -13.06
C GLU A 105 1.55 -9.80 -12.07
N CYS A 106 0.88 -9.81 -10.91
CA CYS A 106 0.97 -10.91 -9.94
C CYS A 106 0.50 -12.25 -10.52
N ASN A 107 -0.58 -12.26 -11.27
CA ASN A 107 -1.07 -13.46 -11.94
C ASN A 107 -0.10 -13.97 -13.02
N ALA A 108 0.57 -13.06 -13.73
CA ALA A 108 1.59 -13.44 -14.72
C ALA A 108 2.78 -14.13 -14.06
N VAL A 109 3.29 -13.57 -12.94
CA VAL A 109 4.41 -14.15 -12.18
C VAL A 109 4.06 -15.52 -11.62
N ASN A 110 2.85 -15.69 -11.08
CA ASN A 110 2.40 -16.96 -10.49
C ASN A 110 1.81 -17.95 -11.50
N LYS A 111 1.75 -17.58 -12.78
CA LYS A 111 1.09 -18.39 -13.83
C LYS A 111 -0.36 -18.76 -13.47
N THR A 112 -1.05 -17.88 -12.77
CA THR A 112 -2.47 -18.02 -12.41
C THR A 112 -3.31 -17.10 -13.28
N MET A 113 -4.42 -17.60 -13.82
CA MET A 113 -5.34 -16.77 -14.61
C MET A 113 -6.60 -16.47 -13.79
N GLY A 114 -7.04 -15.19 -13.82
CA GLY A 114 -8.32 -14.78 -13.25
C GLY A 114 -8.38 -14.73 -11.72
N ARG A 115 -7.29 -14.96 -10.99
CA ARG A 115 -7.27 -14.86 -9.53
C ARG A 115 -7.36 -13.38 -9.14
N LYS A 116 -8.33 -13.05 -8.29
CA LYS A 116 -8.44 -11.71 -7.70
C LYS A 116 -7.47 -11.57 -6.53
N LEU A 117 -6.59 -10.57 -6.58
CA LEU A 117 -5.66 -10.26 -5.50
C LEU A 117 -6.33 -9.40 -4.43
N PHE A 118 -7.09 -8.39 -4.83
CA PHE A 118 -7.72 -7.42 -3.94
C PHE A 118 -9.24 -7.62 -3.82
N GLN A 119 -9.80 -7.12 -2.72
CA GLN A 119 -11.24 -6.94 -2.58
C GLN A 119 -11.77 -5.95 -3.63
N THR A 120 -13.06 -6.02 -3.96
CA THR A 120 -13.66 -5.12 -4.96
C THR A 120 -13.67 -3.68 -4.46
N SER A 121 -14.07 -3.46 -3.21
CA SER A 121 -14.08 -2.14 -2.55
C SER A 121 -12.69 -1.74 -2.04
N PHE A 122 -12.57 -0.49 -1.63
CA PHE A 122 -11.49 0.06 -0.82
C PHE A 122 -12.10 1.10 0.12
N TYR A 123 -11.38 1.43 1.18
CA TYR A 123 -11.76 2.51 2.08
C TYR A 123 -10.95 3.76 1.75
N ASP A 124 -11.63 4.89 1.66
CA ASP A 124 -11.01 6.20 1.52
C ASP A 124 -11.60 7.21 2.51
N HIS A 125 -10.79 8.18 2.86
CA HIS A 125 -11.15 9.28 3.74
C HIS A 125 -10.38 10.52 3.28
N VAL A 126 -11.08 11.66 3.22
CA VAL A 126 -10.47 12.94 2.84
C VAL A 126 -9.87 13.59 4.08
N ILE A 127 -8.57 13.81 4.07
CA ILE A 127 -7.85 14.52 5.13
C ILE A 127 -8.13 16.01 4.96
N THR A 128 -8.66 16.64 6.00
CA THR A 128 -9.18 18.01 5.94
C THR A 128 -8.31 19.05 6.64
N ASN A 129 -7.37 18.62 7.48
CA ASN A 129 -6.51 19.52 8.23
C ASN A 129 -5.18 18.88 8.60
N GLU A 130 -4.23 19.70 9.04
CA GLU A 130 -2.87 19.28 9.37
C GLU A 130 -2.81 18.27 10.54
N VAL A 131 -3.64 18.43 11.56
CA VAL A 131 -3.66 17.52 12.72
C VAL A 131 -4.08 16.10 12.27
N GLU A 132 -5.10 16.03 11.44
CA GLU A 132 -5.57 14.77 10.86
C GLU A 132 -4.51 14.15 9.95
N TYR A 133 -3.83 14.98 9.13
CA TYR A 133 -2.72 14.52 8.29
C TYR A 133 -1.62 13.87 9.12
N GLN A 134 -1.16 14.53 10.18
CA GLN A 134 -0.12 14.01 11.07
C GLN A 134 -0.55 12.69 11.75
N ASN A 135 -1.81 12.62 12.19
CA ASN A 135 -2.35 11.40 12.80
C ASN A 135 -2.36 10.22 11.80
N VAL A 136 -2.82 10.45 10.58
CA VAL A 136 -2.83 9.41 9.53
C VAL A 136 -1.42 9.02 9.12
N TRP A 137 -0.52 10.00 8.98
CA TRP A 137 0.88 9.75 8.66
C TRP A 137 1.54 8.87 9.73
N GLN A 138 1.36 9.23 11.00
CA GLN A 138 1.90 8.46 12.13
C GLN A 138 1.28 7.06 12.19
N TYR A 139 -0.03 6.94 11.99
CA TYR A 139 -0.72 5.65 11.93
C TYR A 139 -0.09 4.72 10.88
N ILE A 140 0.12 5.21 9.65
CA ILE A 140 0.77 4.45 8.58
C ILE A 140 2.20 4.05 8.96
N ASN A 141 2.94 4.97 9.58
CA ASN A 141 4.33 4.73 9.97
C ASN A 141 4.48 3.71 11.10
N GLU A 142 3.53 3.67 12.03
CA GLU A 142 3.58 2.76 13.18
C GLU A 142 2.87 1.41 12.91
N ASN A 143 2.13 1.31 11.81
CA ASN A 143 1.30 0.16 11.52
C ASN A 143 2.07 -1.18 11.53
N PRO A 144 3.29 -1.28 10.95
CA PRO A 144 4.08 -2.52 11.00
C PRO A 144 4.39 -2.98 12.44
N ARG A 145 4.69 -2.06 13.35
CA ARG A 145 4.96 -2.37 14.76
C ARG A 145 3.73 -2.87 15.50
N LYS A 146 2.57 -2.40 15.09
CA LYS A 146 1.27 -2.71 15.71
C LYS A 146 0.55 -3.85 15.01
N TRP A 147 1.19 -4.55 14.07
CA TRP A 147 0.57 -5.57 13.23
C TRP A 147 -0.24 -6.59 14.03
N GLY A 148 0.27 -7.12 15.14
CA GLY A 148 -0.45 -8.08 15.98
C GLY A 148 -1.72 -7.55 16.65
N ASN A 149 -1.92 -6.21 16.69
CA ASN A 149 -3.11 -5.54 17.21
C ASN A 149 -3.90 -4.85 16.11
N ASP A 150 -3.56 -5.06 14.85
CA ASP A 150 -4.24 -4.46 13.71
C ASP A 150 -5.61 -5.12 13.48
N GLU A 151 -6.62 -4.33 13.08
CA GLU A 151 -7.97 -4.82 12.77
C GLU A 151 -8.02 -5.80 11.59
N TYR A 152 -6.98 -5.79 10.75
CA TYR A 152 -6.81 -6.70 9.62
C TYR A 152 -5.98 -7.93 9.95
N TYR A 153 -5.42 -8.03 11.17
CA TYR A 153 -4.63 -9.19 11.60
C TYR A 153 -5.47 -10.47 11.59
N ILE A 154 -4.89 -11.58 11.10
CA ILE A 154 -5.47 -12.93 11.05
C ILE A 154 -4.48 -13.98 11.52
#